data_cc1523318605679537aaa59a7546258a
#
_entry.id   cc1523318605679537aaa59a7546258a
#
_cell.length_a   1.000
_cell.length_b   1.000
_cell.length_c   1.000
_cell.angle_alpha   90.00
_cell.angle_beta   90.00
_cell.angle_gamma   90.00
#
_symmetry.space_group_name_H-M   'P 1'
#
loop_
_entity.id
_entity.type
_entity.pdbx_description
1 polymer ?
#
loop_
_entity_poly.entity_id
_entity_poly.type
_entity_poly.pdbx_seq_one_letter_code
_entity_poly.pdbx_strand_id
1 'polypeptide(L)'
;MNLLYLVGNGFDCRFGLPTRYSDFLKHYEIQKPFYDDDLDKVRLLGKWKKRLFEMVKEEEKGEDVKWKDLEVTLGKLTSVFESDVDGFRYFYLDLVRSLAAYLQHIEKIEPSQEESEKLRRDLMEPYLYLTAKEQEDFLSKLSDRKWYTDVITFNYTSTFEVLCKDILCPNQEYPIPSFPNRNFEYGEIIHVHGKLTETEILLGVDNPDQIENSAFRGNEDITDILVKPCGNETLGSKVDEECRYFISVADVICLFGLSLGPTDQIWWTSVKERFLTNSSVILLYFYFSPQEKPILATDTRPKRKARQELMAALGIEGSEKKYRDRIFVAVNSEMFPERRNN
;
A
#
# COMPACT_ATOMS: atom_id res chain seq x y z
N MET A 1 -5.97 -6.27 -22.70
CA MET A 1 -5.79 -6.94 -21.38
C MET A 1 -5.41 -5.88 -20.37
N ASN A 2 -6.05 -5.88 -19.22
CA ASN A 2 -5.85 -4.85 -18.20
C ASN A 2 -4.96 -5.41 -17.08
N LEU A 3 -3.77 -4.84 -16.94
CA LEU A 3 -2.87 -5.07 -15.81
C LEU A 3 -3.10 -3.98 -14.80
N LEU A 4 -3.34 -4.36 -13.56
CA LEU A 4 -3.48 -3.44 -12.44
C LEU A 4 -2.38 -3.70 -11.43
N TYR A 5 -1.62 -2.67 -11.09
CA TYR A 5 -0.65 -2.73 -10.00
C TYR A 5 -1.23 -2.11 -8.74
N LEU A 6 -1.21 -2.86 -7.66
CA LEU A 6 -1.46 -2.37 -6.31
C LEU A 6 -0.10 -2.23 -5.63
N VAL A 7 0.30 -0.99 -5.34
CA VAL A 7 1.67 -0.66 -4.88
C VAL A 7 1.61 -0.03 -3.50
N GLY A 8 2.26 -0.67 -2.53
CA GLY A 8 2.34 -0.15 -1.16
C GLY A 8 3.73 0.37 -0.80
N ASN A 9 3.89 0.73 0.47
CA ASN A 9 5.08 1.38 1.01
C ASN A 9 6.40 0.58 0.82
N GLY A 10 6.31 -0.73 0.58
CA GLY A 10 7.48 -1.52 0.20
C GLY A 10 8.19 -1.04 -1.06
N PHE A 11 7.50 -0.31 -1.94
CA PHE A 11 8.09 0.32 -3.13
C PHE A 11 9.05 1.46 -2.73
N ASP A 12 8.60 2.39 -1.91
CA ASP A 12 9.42 3.49 -1.40
C ASP A 12 10.62 2.98 -0.58
N CYS A 13 10.37 1.99 0.29
CA CYS A 13 11.42 1.36 1.07
C CYS A 13 12.47 0.68 0.21
N ARG A 14 12.07 0.06 -0.93
CA ARG A 14 13.00 -0.54 -1.89
C ARG A 14 13.84 0.51 -2.59
N PHE A 15 13.26 1.67 -2.84
CA PHE A 15 13.97 2.83 -3.40
C PHE A 15 14.83 3.57 -2.37
N GLY A 16 14.95 3.03 -1.15
CA GLY A 16 15.79 3.54 -0.08
C GLY A 16 15.17 4.67 0.73
N LEU A 17 13.89 4.99 0.54
CA LEU A 17 13.22 6.02 1.33
C LEU A 17 12.80 5.49 2.71
N PRO A 18 13.07 6.21 3.80
CA PRO A 18 12.66 5.82 5.15
C PRO A 18 11.19 6.18 5.40
N THR A 19 10.26 5.58 4.64
CA THR A 19 8.83 5.88 4.67
C THR A 19 8.01 4.95 5.57
N ARG A 20 8.67 4.06 6.33
CA ARG A 20 7.95 3.21 7.30
C ARG A 20 7.41 4.06 8.44
N TYR A 21 6.25 3.69 8.98
CA TYR A 21 5.73 4.32 10.20
C TYR A 21 6.73 4.28 11.37
N SER A 22 7.55 3.23 11.47
CA SER A 22 8.63 3.16 12.45
C SER A 22 9.70 4.25 12.29
N ASP A 23 9.99 4.66 11.05
CA ASP A 23 10.95 5.73 10.78
C ASP A 23 10.34 7.08 11.10
N PHE A 24 9.09 7.30 10.69
CA PHE A 24 8.32 8.49 11.06
C PHE A 24 8.16 8.64 12.57
N LEU A 25 7.78 7.58 13.29
CA LEU A 25 7.55 7.65 14.74
C LEU A 25 8.82 8.03 15.51
N LYS A 26 10.01 7.58 15.10
CA LYS A 26 11.28 8.03 15.69
C LYS A 26 11.48 9.54 15.52
N HIS A 27 11.10 10.07 14.36
CA HIS A 27 11.13 11.51 14.10
C HIS A 27 10.07 12.23 14.94
N TYR A 28 8.84 11.74 14.96
CA TYR A 28 7.71 12.33 15.68
C TYR A 28 7.92 12.35 17.20
N GLU A 29 8.63 11.38 17.78
CA GLU A 29 8.91 11.34 19.23
C GLU A 29 9.64 12.58 19.74
N ILE A 30 10.57 13.11 18.96
CA ILE A 30 11.40 14.26 19.31
C ILE A 30 10.90 15.58 18.72
N GLN A 31 9.93 15.55 17.84
CA GLN A 31 9.40 16.74 17.17
C GLN A 31 8.57 17.59 18.14
N LYS A 32 8.75 18.91 18.04
CA LYS A 32 7.89 19.87 18.75
C LYS A 32 6.49 19.86 18.14
N PRO A 33 5.46 20.17 18.95
CA PRO A 33 4.10 20.32 18.43
C PRO A 33 4.04 21.32 17.27
N PHE A 34 3.18 21.04 16.30
CA PHE A 34 2.94 21.96 15.18
C PHE A 34 2.26 23.25 15.62
N TYR A 35 1.45 23.17 16.68
CA TYR A 35 0.75 24.28 17.29
C TYR A 35 1.25 24.42 18.72
N ASP A 36 1.94 25.50 19.04
CA ASP A 36 2.50 25.78 20.36
C ASP A 36 1.92 27.03 21.05
N ASP A 37 0.84 27.58 20.47
CA ASP A 37 0.20 28.81 20.94
C ASP A 37 -0.58 28.62 22.25
N ASP A 38 -0.88 27.37 22.64
CA ASP A 38 -1.64 27.03 23.84
C ASP A 38 -0.88 26.02 24.70
N LEU A 39 -0.30 26.49 25.80
CA LEU A 39 0.51 25.67 26.70
C LEU A 39 -0.24 24.46 27.30
N ASP A 40 -1.53 24.59 27.55
CA ASP A 40 -2.32 23.51 28.09
C ASP A 40 -2.55 22.43 27.04
N LYS A 41 -2.83 22.79 25.81
CA LYS A 41 -2.93 21.85 24.67
C LYS A 41 -1.59 21.17 24.39
N VAL A 42 -0.48 21.90 24.41
CA VAL A 42 0.86 21.34 24.26
C VAL A 42 1.14 20.28 25.34
N ARG A 43 0.77 20.56 26.59
CA ARG A 43 0.93 19.60 27.70
C ARG A 43 0.07 18.36 27.52
N LEU A 44 -1.16 18.51 27.07
CA LEU A 44 -2.06 17.40 26.78
C LEU A 44 -1.54 16.57 25.59
N LEU A 45 -1.11 17.20 24.53
CA LEU A 45 -0.48 16.54 23.39
C LEU A 45 0.70 15.68 23.82
N GLY A 46 1.56 16.17 24.71
CA GLY A 46 2.66 15.39 25.26
C GLY A 46 2.20 14.10 25.96
N LYS A 47 1.06 14.13 26.67
CA LYS A 47 0.47 12.93 27.28
C LYS A 47 -0.06 11.95 26.23
N TRP A 48 -0.73 12.44 25.21
CA TRP A 48 -1.29 11.59 24.14
C TRP A 48 -0.20 10.98 23.28
N LYS A 49 0.83 11.75 22.93
CA LYS A 49 2.03 11.22 22.27
C LYS A 49 2.66 10.11 23.10
N LYS A 50 2.88 10.34 24.39
CA LYS A 50 3.41 9.31 25.29
C LYS A 50 2.57 8.05 25.27
N ARG A 51 1.24 8.16 25.32
CA ARG A 51 0.36 6.99 25.30
C ARG A 51 0.42 6.25 23.97
N LEU A 52 0.47 6.97 22.83
CA LEU A 52 0.70 6.35 21.52
C LEU A 52 1.98 5.47 21.54
N PHE A 53 3.10 6.02 22.01
CA PHE A 53 4.36 5.28 22.06
C PHE A 53 4.33 4.12 23.04
N GLU A 54 3.61 4.22 24.14
CA GLU A 54 3.39 3.09 25.07
C GLU A 54 2.63 1.97 24.36
N MET A 55 1.52 2.28 23.67
CA MET A 55 0.72 1.31 22.94
C MET A 55 1.54 0.62 21.82
N VAL A 56 2.28 1.39 21.05
CA VAL A 56 3.19 0.86 20.03
C VAL A 56 4.21 -0.11 20.65
N LYS A 57 4.82 0.25 21.77
CA LYS A 57 5.78 -0.62 22.48
C LYS A 57 5.13 -1.86 23.13
N GLU A 58 3.89 -1.76 23.56
CA GLU A 58 3.13 -2.91 24.08
C GLU A 58 2.85 -3.94 22.98
N GLU A 59 2.51 -3.46 21.78
CA GLU A 59 2.30 -4.30 20.60
C GLU A 59 3.59 -4.97 20.10
N GLU A 60 4.77 -4.34 20.28
CA GLU A 60 6.07 -4.91 19.91
C GLU A 60 6.51 -6.12 20.74
N LYS A 61 5.96 -6.33 21.93
CA LYS A 61 6.32 -7.46 22.80
C LYS A 61 5.72 -8.80 22.41
N GLY A 62 4.76 -8.80 21.45
CA GLY A 62 4.25 -10.02 20.84
C GLY A 62 5.20 -10.53 19.75
N GLU A 63 5.48 -11.84 19.71
CA GLU A 63 6.45 -12.47 18.78
C GLU A 63 6.18 -12.24 17.28
N ASP A 64 5.01 -11.69 16.91
CA ASP A 64 4.57 -11.48 15.52
C ASP A 64 4.23 -10.01 15.16
N VAL A 65 4.51 -9.06 16.04
CA VAL A 65 4.11 -7.66 15.81
C VAL A 65 5.07 -6.98 14.84
N LYS A 66 4.70 -7.04 13.60
CA LYS A 66 5.24 -6.16 12.56
C LYS A 66 4.64 -4.78 12.81
N TRP A 67 5.47 -3.75 12.86
CA TRP A 67 5.14 -2.31 12.92
C TRP A 67 4.13 -1.84 11.84
N LYS A 68 3.16 -2.69 11.50
CA LYS A 68 2.30 -2.55 10.34
C LYS A 68 1.17 -1.55 10.53
N ASP A 69 0.85 -1.20 11.80
CA ASP A 69 -0.48 -0.68 12.03
C ASP A 69 -0.51 0.53 12.96
N LEU A 70 0.22 1.61 12.60
CA LEU A 70 -0.05 2.91 13.21
C LEU A 70 -1.55 3.25 13.09
N GLU A 71 -2.17 2.91 11.97
CA GLU A 71 -3.59 3.15 11.70
C GLU A 71 -4.50 2.35 12.64
N VAL A 72 -4.23 1.05 12.85
CA VAL A 72 -4.96 0.25 13.85
C VAL A 72 -4.74 0.80 15.26
N THR A 73 -3.49 1.17 15.58
CA THR A 73 -3.17 1.77 16.88
C THR A 73 -3.90 3.09 17.09
N LEU A 74 -4.08 3.91 16.05
CA LEU A 74 -4.90 5.13 16.13
C LEU A 74 -6.36 4.82 16.46
N GLY A 75 -6.95 3.81 15.82
CA GLY A 75 -8.30 3.36 16.14
C GLY A 75 -8.45 2.95 17.62
N LYS A 76 -7.47 2.22 18.16
CA LYS A 76 -7.42 1.84 19.58
C LYS A 76 -7.16 3.02 20.50
N LEU A 77 -6.28 3.94 20.11
CA LEU A 77 -5.91 5.11 20.89
C LEU A 77 -7.11 6.03 21.17
N THR A 78 -8.14 5.99 20.34
CA THR A 78 -9.36 6.78 20.56
C THR A 78 -9.96 6.57 21.95
N SER A 79 -9.81 5.39 22.56
CA SER A 79 -10.30 5.07 23.90
C SER A 79 -9.69 5.96 25.01
N VAL A 80 -8.48 6.50 24.78
CA VAL A 80 -7.78 7.38 25.73
C VAL A 80 -8.43 8.76 25.87
N PHE A 81 -9.19 9.17 24.86
CA PHE A 81 -9.79 10.49 24.81
C PHE A 81 -11.18 10.57 25.46
N GLU A 82 -11.75 9.42 25.87
CA GLU A 82 -13.11 9.36 26.45
C GLU A 82 -14.16 10.07 25.58
N SER A 83 -14.60 11.28 25.97
CA SER A 83 -15.52 12.13 25.21
C SER A 83 -14.86 13.41 24.66
N ASP A 84 -13.54 13.53 24.76
CA ASP A 84 -12.79 14.72 24.33
C ASP A 84 -12.53 14.68 22.82
N VAL A 85 -13.55 15.02 22.03
CA VAL A 85 -13.49 15.08 20.57
C VAL A 85 -12.46 16.12 20.10
N ASP A 86 -12.45 17.30 20.70
CA ASP A 86 -11.53 18.38 20.32
C ASP A 86 -10.08 18.02 20.63
N GLY A 87 -9.86 17.35 21.76
CA GLY A 87 -8.54 16.83 22.11
C GLY A 87 -8.02 15.80 21.12
N PHE A 88 -8.88 14.87 20.71
CA PHE A 88 -8.49 13.90 19.67
C PHE A 88 -8.21 14.58 18.34
N ARG A 89 -9.06 15.49 17.88
CA ARG A 89 -8.84 16.24 16.63
C ARG A 89 -7.53 17.02 16.66
N TYR A 90 -7.22 17.66 17.77
CA TYR A 90 -5.94 18.38 17.93
C TYR A 90 -4.73 17.45 17.84
N PHE A 91 -4.77 16.30 18.53
CA PHE A 91 -3.73 15.28 18.48
C PHE A 91 -3.57 14.72 17.05
N TYR A 92 -4.69 14.34 16.41
CA TYR A 92 -4.70 13.77 15.07
C TYR A 92 -4.11 14.75 14.04
N LEU A 93 -4.50 16.02 14.13
CA LEU A 93 -3.99 17.05 13.23
C LEU A 93 -2.47 17.27 13.39
N ASP A 94 -1.95 17.27 14.62
CA ASP A 94 -0.50 17.35 14.87
C ASP A 94 0.23 16.14 14.27
N LEU A 95 -0.33 14.94 14.42
CA LEU A 95 0.24 13.71 13.89
C LEU A 95 0.29 13.71 12.35
N VAL A 96 -0.84 14.00 11.70
CA VAL A 96 -0.95 14.00 10.22
C VAL A 96 -0.07 15.06 9.59
N ARG A 97 -0.04 16.28 10.14
CA ARG A 97 0.86 17.35 9.65
C ARG A 97 2.32 17.02 9.86
N SER A 98 2.64 16.39 10.99
CA SER A 98 4.01 15.93 11.25
C SER A 98 4.43 14.84 10.25
N LEU A 99 3.52 13.92 9.91
CA LEU A 99 3.78 12.90 8.89
C LEU A 99 3.97 13.53 7.52
N ALA A 100 3.10 14.44 7.12
CA ALA A 100 3.20 15.13 5.83
C ALA A 100 4.53 15.90 5.71
N ALA A 101 4.90 16.68 6.75
CA ALA A 101 6.16 17.40 6.76
C ALA A 101 7.39 16.47 6.72
N TYR A 102 7.34 15.36 7.45
CA TYR A 102 8.39 14.34 7.41
C TYR A 102 8.56 13.76 6.00
N LEU A 103 7.47 13.32 5.39
CA LEU A 103 7.51 12.71 4.05
C LEU A 103 7.96 13.74 2.99
N GLN A 104 7.51 14.99 3.04
CA GLN A 104 7.98 16.06 2.15
C GLN A 104 9.48 16.32 2.27
N HIS A 105 10.03 16.14 3.47
CA HIS A 105 11.48 16.30 3.68
C HIS A 105 12.30 15.19 3.04
N ILE A 106 11.79 13.95 3.04
CA ILE A 106 12.50 12.77 2.53
C ILE A 106 12.22 12.46 1.06
N GLU A 107 11.17 13.01 0.47
CA GLU A 107 10.71 12.74 -0.93
C GLU A 107 11.60 13.43 -1.99
N LYS A 108 12.88 13.58 -1.74
CA LYS A 108 13.80 14.18 -2.72
C LYS A 108 14.53 13.10 -3.48
N ILE A 109 13.90 12.59 -4.55
CA ILE A 109 14.51 11.59 -5.40
C ILE A 109 14.84 12.17 -6.78
N GLU A 110 16.02 11.82 -7.26
CA GLU A 110 16.44 12.02 -8.63
C GLU A 110 16.76 10.62 -9.21
N PRO A 111 15.85 10.03 -9.97
CA PRO A 111 16.09 8.70 -10.53
C PRO A 111 17.11 8.78 -11.67
N SER A 112 17.94 7.77 -11.77
CA SER A 112 18.75 7.58 -12.94
C SER A 112 17.90 7.06 -14.12
N GLN A 113 18.38 7.24 -15.35
CA GLN A 113 17.71 6.70 -16.52
C GLN A 113 17.59 5.16 -16.43
N GLU A 114 18.59 4.48 -15.89
CA GLU A 114 18.58 3.02 -15.72
C GLU A 114 17.46 2.57 -14.75
N GLU A 115 17.28 3.29 -13.64
CA GLU A 115 16.20 3.01 -12.67
C GLU A 115 14.82 3.19 -13.32
N SER A 116 14.64 4.27 -14.06
CA SER A 116 13.39 4.54 -14.78
C SER A 116 13.12 3.48 -15.85
N GLU A 117 14.11 3.15 -16.69
CA GLU A 117 13.95 2.11 -17.70
C GLU A 117 13.71 0.72 -17.10
N LYS A 118 14.31 0.42 -15.94
CA LYS A 118 14.01 -0.81 -15.21
C LYS A 118 12.55 -0.84 -14.75
N LEU A 119 12.05 0.25 -14.17
CA LEU A 119 10.63 0.34 -13.78
C LEU A 119 9.72 0.09 -14.99
N ARG A 120 9.97 0.75 -16.11
CA ARG A 120 9.18 0.58 -17.34
C ARG A 120 9.13 -0.88 -17.79
N ARG A 121 10.28 -1.55 -17.87
CA ARG A 121 10.37 -2.96 -18.25
C ARG A 121 9.61 -3.85 -17.29
N ASP A 122 9.77 -3.62 -15.99
CA ASP A 122 9.13 -4.41 -14.94
C ASP A 122 7.59 -4.28 -14.96
N LEU A 123 7.08 -3.10 -15.31
CA LEU A 123 5.64 -2.89 -15.54
C LEU A 123 5.12 -3.62 -16.78
N MET A 124 5.93 -3.71 -17.83
CA MET A 124 5.55 -4.41 -19.05
C MET A 124 5.62 -5.93 -18.90
N GLU A 125 6.56 -6.44 -18.11
CA GLU A 125 6.91 -7.87 -18.07
C GLU A 125 7.02 -8.42 -16.64
N PRO A 126 5.98 -8.29 -15.80
CA PRO A 126 6.05 -8.69 -14.39
C PRO A 126 6.28 -10.20 -14.21
N TYR A 127 5.95 -11.01 -15.20
CA TYR A 127 6.11 -12.46 -15.20
C TYR A 127 7.57 -12.93 -15.24
N LEU A 128 8.52 -12.07 -15.64
CA LEU A 128 9.95 -12.41 -15.70
C LEU A 128 10.53 -12.83 -14.33
N TYR A 129 9.88 -12.48 -13.25
CA TYR A 129 10.26 -12.82 -11.87
C TYR A 129 9.72 -14.18 -11.40
N LEU A 130 8.97 -14.87 -12.24
CA LEU A 130 8.47 -16.23 -12.00
C LEU A 130 9.47 -17.28 -12.47
N THR A 131 9.33 -18.52 -12.00
CA THR A 131 10.10 -19.65 -12.57
C THR A 131 9.69 -19.90 -14.01
N ALA A 132 10.59 -20.50 -14.84
CA ALA A 132 10.32 -20.75 -16.26
C ALA A 132 8.97 -21.44 -16.49
N LYS A 133 8.64 -22.46 -15.70
CA LYS A 133 7.33 -23.12 -15.78
C LYS A 133 6.17 -22.21 -15.43
N GLU A 134 6.30 -21.42 -14.38
CA GLU A 134 5.25 -20.46 -13.98
C GLU A 134 5.09 -19.35 -15.04
N GLN A 135 6.17 -18.96 -15.74
CA GLN A 135 6.10 -18.03 -16.88
C GLN A 135 5.27 -18.62 -18.02
N GLU A 136 5.54 -19.87 -18.40
CA GLU A 136 4.76 -20.57 -19.43
C GLU A 136 3.27 -20.66 -19.02
N ASP A 137 3.00 -21.09 -17.79
CA ASP A 137 1.64 -21.21 -17.26
C ASP A 137 0.93 -19.83 -17.22
N PHE A 138 1.62 -18.78 -16.82
CA PHE A 138 1.12 -17.40 -16.79
C PHE A 138 0.82 -16.91 -18.21
N LEU A 139 1.79 -16.99 -19.11
CA LEU A 139 1.66 -16.50 -20.48
C LEU A 139 0.60 -17.26 -21.29
N SER A 140 0.40 -18.55 -21.01
CA SER A 140 -0.65 -19.36 -21.66
C SER A 140 -2.08 -18.88 -21.37
N LYS A 141 -2.26 -18.11 -20.28
CA LYS A 141 -3.55 -17.55 -19.85
C LYS A 141 -3.79 -16.15 -20.38
N LEU A 142 -2.76 -15.49 -20.92
CA LEU A 142 -2.87 -14.14 -21.42
C LEU A 142 -3.40 -14.11 -22.85
N SER A 143 -4.25 -13.13 -23.13
CA SER A 143 -4.73 -12.88 -24.49
C SER A 143 -3.68 -12.15 -25.35
N ASP A 144 -3.77 -12.33 -26.66
CA ASP A 144 -2.93 -11.60 -27.66
C ASP A 144 -3.31 -10.13 -27.84
N ARG A 145 -4.05 -9.57 -26.87
CA ARG A 145 -4.53 -8.20 -26.93
C ARG A 145 -3.44 -7.22 -26.48
N LYS A 146 -3.60 -5.96 -26.85
CA LYS A 146 -2.90 -4.82 -26.27
C LYS A 146 -3.03 -4.84 -24.73
N TRP A 147 -1.98 -4.48 -24.02
CA TRP A 147 -1.95 -4.42 -22.57
C TRP A 147 -2.13 -2.96 -22.12
N TYR A 148 -3.09 -2.75 -21.23
CA TYR A 148 -3.32 -1.48 -20.55
C TYR A 148 -2.88 -1.65 -19.10
N THR A 149 -2.15 -0.68 -18.58
CA THR A 149 -1.62 -0.77 -17.23
C THR A 149 -1.95 0.46 -16.44
N ASP A 150 -2.65 0.25 -15.34
CA ASP A 150 -2.97 1.26 -14.35
C ASP A 150 -2.31 0.92 -13.00
N VAL A 151 -2.12 1.93 -12.15
CA VAL A 151 -1.49 1.78 -10.85
C VAL A 151 -2.37 2.41 -9.78
N ILE A 152 -2.69 1.64 -8.76
CA ILE A 152 -3.27 2.11 -7.51
C ILE A 152 -2.17 2.08 -6.46
N THR A 153 -1.78 3.23 -5.94
CA THR A 153 -0.76 3.32 -4.90
C THR A 153 -1.35 3.70 -3.55
N PHE A 154 -0.84 3.02 -2.52
CA PHE A 154 -1.15 3.27 -1.11
C PHE A 154 -0.12 4.23 -0.47
N ASN A 155 0.84 4.72 -1.27
CA ASN A 155 1.87 5.64 -0.82
C ASN A 155 1.38 7.09 -0.94
N TYR A 156 1.79 7.93 -0.01
CA TYR A 156 1.56 9.37 -0.07
C TYR A 156 2.56 10.10 -0.97
N THR A 157 3.69 9.46 -1.25
CA THR A 157 4.81 10.04 -2.03
C THR A 157 4.57 9.93 -3.52
N SER A 158 5.18 10.83 -4.30
CA SER A 158 5.17 10.80 -5.76
C SER A 158 6.34 9.98 -6.36
N THR A 159 6.94 9.10 -5.57
CA THR A 159 8.13 8.31 -5.99
C THR A 159 7.89 7.56 -7.29
N PHE A 160 6.69 6.96 -7.43
CA PHE A 160 6.33 6.19 -8.62
C PHE A 160 6.23 7.08 -9.87
N GLU A 161 5.56 8.22 -9.76
CA GLU A 161 5.40 9.20 -10.86
C GLU A 161 6.74 9.80 -11.27
N VAL A 162 7.58 10.13 -10.31
CA VAL A 162 8.91 10.67 -10.59
C VAL A 162 9.75 9.69 -11.40
N LEU A 163 9.66 8.40 -11.09
CA LEU A 163 10.31 7.34 -11.86
C LEU A 163 9.71 7.16 -13.25
N CYS A 164 8.41 7.39 -13.43
CA CYS A 164 7.73 7.25 -14.72
C CYS A 164 7.90 8.46 -15.63
N LYS A 165 8.14 9.66 -15.07
CA LYS A 165 7.98 10.97 -15.72
C LYS A 165 8.57 11.10 -17.13
N ASP A 166 9.79 10.59 -17.33
CA ASP A 166 10.54 10.77 -18.57
C ASP A 166 10.50 9.54 -19.49
N ILE A 167 9.83 8.45 -19.09
CA ILE A 167 9.87 7.17 -19.79
C ILE A 167 8.52 6.57 -20.11
N LEU A 168 7.47 7.00 -19.44
CA LEU A 168 6.10 6.57 -19.66
C LEU A 168 5.19 7.80 -19.77
N CYS A 169 4.62 7.99 -20.96
CA CYS A 169 3.59 8.99 -21.16
C CYS A 169 2.22 8.31 -21.16
N PRO A 170 1.24 8.83 -20.39
CA PRO A 170 -0.12 8.30 -20.45
C PRO A 170 -0.66 8.29 -21.90
N ASN A 171 -1.39 7.23 -22.22
CA ASN A 171 -1.99 7.00 -23.56
C ASN A 171 -0.98 6.85 -24.70
N GLN A 172 0.30 6.65 -24.43
CA GLN A 172 1.30 6.31 -25.44
C GLN A 172 1.53 4.80 -25.47
N GLU A 173 1.69 4.26 -26.67
CA GLU A 173 1.98 2.85 -26.88
C GLU A 173 3.48 2.57 -26.89
N TYR A 174 3.87 1.49 -26.23
CA TYR A 174 5.24 0.99 -26.18
C TYR A 174 5.28 -0.48 -26.59
N PRO A 175 6.22 -0.92 -27.42
CA PRO A 175 6.38 -2.33 -27.73
C PRO A 175 6.84 -3.10 -26.49
N ILE A 176 6.26 -4.28 -26.27
CA ILE A 176 6.67 -5.16 -25.17
C ILE A 176 7.94 -5.89 -25.60
N PRO A 177 9.05 -5.83 -24.82
CA PRO A 177 10.35 -6.37 -25.27
C PRO A 177 10.29 -7.84 -25.68
N SER A 178 9.66 -8.71 -24.89
CA SER A 178 9.52 -10.15 -25.24
C SER A 178 8.45 -10.43 -26.30
N PHE A 179 7.61 -9.46 -26.63
CA PHE A 179 6.53 -9.60 -27.61
C PHE A 179 6.44 -8.36 -28.50
N PRO A 180 7.38 -8.16 -29.47
CA PRO A 180 7.45 -6.95 -30.28
C PRO A 180 6.19 -6.61 -31.09
N ASN A 181 5.33 -7.60 -31.31
CA ASN A 181 4.05 -7.43 -32.01
C ASN A 181 2.89 -7.06 -31.07
N ARG A 182 3.15 -6.89 -29.78
CA ARG A 182 2.16 -6.47 -28.78
C ARG A 182 2.57 -5.11 -28.21
N ASN A 183 1.60 -4.28 -27.97
CA ASN A 183 1.80 -2.97 -27.39
C ASN A 183 1.33 -2.94 -25.94
N PHE A 184 2.04 -2.18 -25.15
CA PHE A 184 1.73 -1.78 -23.80
C PHE A 184 1.33 -0.31 -23.81
N GLU A 185 0.27 0.04 -23.13
CA GLU A 185 -0.16 1.41 -22.89
C GLU A 185 -0.21 1.65 -21.39
N TYR A 186 0.39 2.76 -20.97
CA TYR A 186 0.38 3.21 -19.61
C TYR A 186 -0.80 4.18 -19.40
N GLY A 187 -1.60 3.93 -18.37
CA GLY A 187 -2.78 4.72 -18.02
C GLY A 187 -2.52 5.66 -16.85
N GLU A 188 -3.23 5.43 -15.76
CA GLU A 188 -3.29 6.34 -14.62
C GLU A 188 -2.58 5.79 -13.38
N ILE A 189 -2.15 6.72 -12.51
CA ILE A 189 -1.72 6.45 -11.14
C ILE A 189 -2.71 7.09 -10.19
N ILE A 190 -3.31 6.29 -9.31
CA ILE A 190 -4.29 6.76 -8.33
C ILE A 190 -3.74 6.55 -6.93
N HIS A 191 -3.75 7.60 -6.09
CA HIS A 191 -3.36 7.57 -4.70
C HIS A 191 -4.59 7.38 -3.81
N VAL A 192 -4.78 6.19 -3.24
CA VAL A 192 -5.99 5.88 -2.45
C VAL A 192 -6.07 6.62 -1.12
N HIS A 193 -4.93 7.07 -0.60
CA HIS A 193 -4.83 7.77 0.69
C HIS A 193 -4.45 9.25 0.53
N GLY A 194 -4.62 9.80 -0.68
CA GLY A 194 -4.19 11.16 -1.02
C GLY A 194 -2.71 11.25 -1.33
N LYS A 195 -2.27 12.43 -1.76
CA LYS A 195 -0.93 12.72 -2.22
C LYS A 195 -0.39 13.99 -1.57
N LEU A 196 0.86 14.00 -1.16
CA LEU A 196 1.50 15.11 -0.43
C LEU A 196 1.45 16.47 -1.14
N THR A 197 1.34 16.48 -2.47
CA THR A 197 1.41 17.70 -3.29
C THR A 197 0.05 18.22 -3.74
N GLU A 198 -0.99 17.41 -3.68
CA GLU A 198 -2.28 17.70 -4.34
C GLU A 198 -3.46 17.69 -3.38
N THR A 199 -3.44 16.83 -2.37
CA THR A 199 -4.54 16.63 -1.43
C THR A 199 -4.04 16.47 -0.02
N GLU A 200 -4.94 16.58 0.95
CA GLU A 200 -4.64 16.16 2.33
C GLU A 200 -4.49 14.64 2.37
N ILE A 201 -3.51 14.16 3.13
CA ILE A 201 -3.30 12.73 3.32
C ILE A 201 -4.34 12.16 4.28
N LEU A 202 -4.85 10.98 3.97
CA LEU A 202 -5.81 10.25 4.81
C LEU A 202 -5.06 9.16 5.58
N LEU A 203 -4.86 9.39 6.87
CA LEU A 203 -4.24 8.43 7.79
C LEU A 203 -5.31 7.90 8.73
N GLY A 204 -5.66 6.63 8.66
CA GLY A 204 -6.70 6.14 9.53
C GLY A 204 -7.16 4.72 9.26
N VAL A 205 -8.34 4.41 9.76
CA VAL A 205 -8.95 3.08 9.68
C VAL A 205 -9.84 2.94 8.45
N ASP A 206 -10.19 1.70 8.12
CA ASP A 206 -11.02 1.34 6.97
C ASP A 206 -12.53 1.54 7.23
N ASN A 207 -12.95 1.38 8.49
CA ASN A 207 -14.36 1.50 8.86
C ASN A 207 -14.50 1.88 10.36
N PRO A 208 -15.70 2.39 10.78
CA PRO A 208 -15.93 2.82 12.15
C PRO A 208 -15.79 1.72 13.21
N ASP A 209 -15.96 0.44 12.87
CA ASP A 209 -15.84 -0.66 13.84
C ASP A 209 -14.41 -0.83 14.35
N GLN A 210 -13.42 -0.31 13.62
CA GLN A 210 -12.01 -0.28 14.03
C GLN A 210 -11.71 0.85 15.03
N ILE A 211 -12.66 1.75 15.31
CA ILE A 211 -12.58 2.77 16.35
C ILE A 211 -12.98 2.13 17.68
N GLU A 212 -12.05 2.06 18.65
CA GLU A 212 -12.32 1.43 19.95
C GLU A 212 -13.30 2.22 20.80
N ASN A 213 -13.23 3.55 20.76
CA ASN A 213 -14.14 4.45 21.49
C ASN A 213 -15.53 4.46 20.85
N SER A 214 -16.50 3.85 21.53
CA SER A 214 -17.87 3.75 21.02
C SER A 214 -18.57 5.11 20.84
N ALA A 215 -18.21 6.13 21.62
CA ALA A 215 -18.75 7.49 21.47
C ALA A 215 -18.25 8.18 20.20
N PHE A 216 -17.07 7.77 19.68
CA PHE A 216 -16.47 8.32 18.48
C PHE A 216 -16.97 7.65 17.19
N ARG A 217 -17.43 6.39 17.26
CA ARG A 217 -17.89 5.64 16.08
C ARG A 217 -19.02 6.31 15.31
N GLY A 218 -19.91 7.02 16.00
CA GLY A 218 -21.05 7.73 15.41
C GLY A 218 -20.84 9.25 15.35
N ASN A 219 -19.66 9.75 15.62
CA ASN A 219 -19.36 11.18 15.60
C ASN A 219 -18.75 11.56 14.26
N GLU A 220 -19.46 12.35 13.46
CA GLU A 220 -19.04 12.79 12.12
C GLU A 220 -17.71 13.54 12.15
N ASP A 221 -17.45 14.40 13.15
CA ASP A 221 -16.18 15.12 13.32
C ASP A 221 -14.96 14.19 13.47
N ILE A 222 -15.19 12.95 13.91
CA ILE A 222 -14.16 11.93 14.08
C ILE A 222 -14.11 11.00 12.86
N THR A 223 -15.26 10.51 12.39
CA THR A 223 -15.30 9.58 11.27
C THR A 223 -14.80 10.21 9.98
N ASP A 224 -15.07 11.48 9.73
CA ASP A 224 -14.62 12.21 8.56
C ASP A 224 -13.10 12.35 8.48
N ILE A 225 -12.41 12.38 9.63
CA ILE A 225 -10.94 12.50 9.64
C ILE A 225 -10.23 11.17 9.82
N LEU A 226 -10.82 10.20 10.53
CA LEU A 226 -10.15 8.96 10.93
C LEU A 226 -10.55 7.76 10.07
N VAL A 227 -11.72 7.76 9.44
CA VAL A 227 -12.20 6.67 8.57
C VAL A 227 -11.95 7.05 7.12
N LYS A 228 -11.00 6.42 6.47
CA LYS A 228 -10.51 6.79 5.12
C LYS A 228 -11.63 6.92 4.06
N PRO A 229 -12.59 5.98 3.94
CA PRO A 229 -13.71 6.15 3.02
C PRO A 229 -14.60 7.36 3.34
N CYS A 230 -14.87 7.66 4.62
CA CYS A 230 -15.63 8.85 5.02
C CYS A 230 -14.88 10.14 4.66
N GLY A 231 -13.56 10.16 4.88
CA GLY A 231 -12.71 11.28 4.47
C GLY A 231 -12.74 11.53 2.97
N ASN A 232 -12.66 10.49 2.14
CA ASN A 232 -12.80 10.61 0.68
C ASN A 232 -14.18 11.15 0.29
N GLU A 233 -15.25 10.70 0.92
CA GLU A 233 -16.61 11.20 0.67
C GLU A 233 -16.74 12.68 1.06
N THR A 234 -16.26 13.07 2.24
CA THR A 234 -16.26 14.47 2.72
C THR A 234 -15.48 15.40 1.81
N LEU A 235 -14.36 14.93 1.25
CA LEU A 235 -13.58 15.68 0.25
C LEU A 235 -14.24 15.72 -1.14
N GLY A 236 -15.34 14.99 -1.35
CA GLY A 236 -15.96 14.82 -2.68
C GLY A 236 -15.06 14.09 -3.68
N SER A 237 -14.14 13.28 -3.17
CA SER A 237 -13.20 12.51 -3.98
C SER A 237 -13.90 11.32 -4.64
N LYS A 238 -13.58 11.05 -5.91
CA LYS A 238 -14.04 9.86 -6.62
C LYS A 238 -13.04 8.70 -6.59
N VAL A 239 -11.97 8.84 -5.83
CA VAL A 239 -10.86 7.87 -5.77
C VAL A 239 -11.38 6.46 -5.47
N ASP A 240 -12.32 6.31 -4.53
CA ASP A 240 -12.86 5.00 -4.17
C ASP A 240 -13.64 4.36 -5.35
N GLU A 241 -14.41 5.15 -6.10
CA GLU A 241 -15.15 4.67 -7.27
C GLU A 241 -14.20 4.27 -8.40
N GLU A 242 -13.20 5.10 -8.67
CA GLU A 242 -12.18 4.88 -9.71
C GLU A 242 -11.34 3.63 -9.40
N CYS A 243 -10.87 3.47 -8.17
CA CYS A 243 -10.12 2.29 -7.76
C CYS A 243 -10.95 1.02 -7.87
N ARG A 244 -12.23 1.03 -7.44
CA ARG A 244 -13.14 -0.10 -7.62
C ARG A 244 -13.36 -0.43 -9.08
N TYR A 245 -13.48 0.58 -9.93
CA TYR A 245 -13.62 0.39 -11.37
C TYR A 245 -12.37 -0.31 -11.94
N PHE A 246 -11.16 0.18 -11.67
CA PHE A 246 -9.93 -0.45 -12.17
C PHE A 246 -9.76 -1.88 -11.67
N ILE A 247 -10.07 -2.16 -10.40
CA ILE A 247 -10.07 -3.52 -9.88
C ILE A 247 -11.10 -4.38 -10.62
N SER A 248 -12.30 -3.86 -10.90
CA SER A 248 -13.40 -4.61 -11.52
C SER A 248 -13.12 -5.03 -12.96
N VAL A 249 -12.27 -4.30 -13.67
CA VAL A 249 -11.94 -4.58 -15.08
C VAL A 249 -10.57 -5.28 -15.26
N ALA A 250 -9.79 -5.41 -14.19
CA ALA A 250 -8.46 -6.02 -14.26
C ALA A 250 -8.50 -7.50 -14.65
N ASP A 251 -7.62 -7.89 -15.56
CA ASP A 251 -7.37 -9.30 -15.94
C ASP A 251 -6.20 -9.89 -15.14
N VAL A 252 -5.21 -9.06 -14.82
CA VAL A 252 -4.08 -9.40 -13.95
C VAL A 252 -3.96 -8.32 -12.87
N ILE A 253 -3.89 -8.74 -11.62
CA ILE A 253 -3.64 -7.85 -10.49
C ILE A 253 -2.29 -8.20 -9.88
N CYS A 254 -1.36 -7.25 -9.97
CA CYS A 254 -0.01 -7.34 -9.42
C CYS A 254 0.02 -6.63 -8.05
N LEU A 255 0.44 -7.34 -6.99
CA LEU A 255 0.54 -6.79 -5.63
C LEU A 255 2.01 -6.66 -5.26
N PHE A 256 2.48 -5.44 -4.97
CA PHE A 256 3.86 -5.15 -4.63
C PHE A 256 3.99 -4.26 -3.40
N GLY A 257 4.81 -4.69 -2.43
CA GLY A 257 5.17 -3.85 -1.28
C GLY A 257 4.03 -3.55 -0.31
N LEU A 258 2.97 -4.35 -0.34
CA LEU A 258 1.77 -4.20 0.48
C LEU A 258 1.87 -5.02 1.77
N SER A 259 1.32 -4.48 2.84
CA SER A 259 1.21 -5.19 4.13
C SER A 259 0.03 -6.15 4.20
N LEU A 260 -0.98 -5.97 3.35
CA LEU A 260 -2.27 -6.66 3.38
C LEU A 260 -3.00 -6.50 4.73
N GLY A 261 -2.89 -5.30 5.32
CA GLY A 261 -3.44 -4.98 6.64
C GLY A 261 -4.97 -4.82 6.65
N PRO A 262 -5.60 -4.85 7.85
CA PRO A 262 -7.05 -4.73 7.99
C PRO A 262 -7.56 -3.30 7.73
N THR A 263 -6.69 -2.29 7.77
CA THR A 263 -7.04 -0.88 7.51
C THR A 263 -7.23 -0.55 6.03
N ASP A 264 -7.07 -1.57 5.16
CA ASP A 264 -7.29 -1.51 3.72
C ASP A 264 -8.22 -2.65 3.25
N GLN A 265 -9.05 -3.20 4.14
CA GLN A 265 -9.91 -4.36 3.87
C GLN A 265 -10.90 -4.12 2.74
N ILE A 266 -11.33 -2.87 2.53
CA ILE A 266 -12.22 -2.48 1.42
C ILE A 266 -11.61 -2.87 0.06
N TRP A 267 -10.29 -2.71 -0.09
CA TRP A 267 -9.57 -3.04 -1.34
C TRP A 267 -9.40 -4.55 -1.49
N TRP A 268 -9.07 -5.26 -0.41
CA TRP A 268 -8.96 -6.72 -0.44
C TRP A 268 -10.30 -7.38 -0.73
N THR A 269 -11.40 -6.79 -0.26
CA THR A 269 -12.76 -7.23 -0.60
C THR A 269 -13.04 -7.04 -2.10
N SER A 270 -12.69 -5.89 -2.67
CA SER A 270 -12.87 -5.64 -4.11
C SER A 270 -12.02 -6.58 -4.98
N VAL A 271 -10.77 -6.82 -4.61
CA VAL A 271 -9.88 -7.79 -5.28
C VAL A 271 -10.45 -9.21 -5.19
N LYS A 272 -10.94 -9.63 -4.02
CA LYS A 272 -11.61 -10.90 -3.81
C LYS A 272 -12.81 -11.07 -4.72
N GLU A 273 -13.71 -10.10 -4.76
CA GLU A 273 -14.92 -10.13 -5.59
C GLU A 273 -14.55 -10.29 -7.06
N ARG A 274 -13.62 -9.48 -7.57
CA ARG A 274 -13.12 -9.61 -8.94
C ARG A 274 -12.54 -10.98 -9.22
N PHE A 275 -11.68 -11.49 -8.34
CA PHE A 275 -11.02 -12.79 -8.47
C PHE A 275 -11.99 -13.97 -8.45
N LEU A 276 -13.05 -13.90 -7.64
CA LEU A 276 -14.03 -14.99 -7.52
C LEU A 276 -15.08 -14.97 -8.63
N THR A 277 -15.48 -13.79 -9.09
CA THR A 277 -16.51 -13.63 -10.14
C THR A 277 -15.99 -13.90 -11.54
N ASN A 278 -14.68 -13.76 -11.77
CA ASN A 278 -14.07 -14.03 -13.06
C ASN A 278 -12.94 -15.06 -12.95
N SER A 279 -13.15 -16.24 -13.51
CA SER A 279 -12.18 -17.36 -13.42
C SER A 279 -10.91 -17.16 -14.25
N SER A 280 -10.83 -16.15 -15.12
CA SER A 280 -9.63 -15.82 -15.90
C SER A 280 -8.72 -14.84 -15.20
N VAL A 281 -9.16 -14.18 -14.13
CA VAL A 281 -8.33 -13.22 -13.39
C VAL A 281 -7.16 -13.90 -12.69
N ILE A 282 -6.00 -13.30 -12.83
CA ILE A 282 -4.73 -13.76 -12.25
C ILE A 282 -4.28 -12.78 -11.18
N LEU A 283 -3.81 -13.30 -10.03
CA LEU A 283 -3.10 -12.53 -9.02
C LEU A 283 -1.60 -12.86 -9.12
N LEU A 284 -0.76 -11.83 -9.18
CA LEU A 284 0.69 -11.94 -9.13
C LEU A 284 1.20 -11.19 -7.91
N TYR A 285 1.65 -11.94 -6.91
CA TYR A 285 2.08 -11.40 -5.61
C TYR A 285 3.60 -11.39 -5.47
N PHE A 286 4.17 -10.21 -5.33
CA PHE A 286 5.59 -9.98 -5.06
C PHE A 286 5.82 -9.92 -3.55
N TYR A 287 6.18 -11.06 -2.99
CA TYR A 287 6.39 -11.23 -1.55
C TYR A 287 7.83 -10.95 -1.15
N PHE A 288 8.02 -10.06 -0.20
CA PHE A 288 9.33 -9.73 0.35
C PHE A 288 9.47 -10.23 1.78
N SER A 289 10.37 -11.17 2.02
CA SER A 289 10.73 -11.71 3.33
C SER A 289 12.20 -12.14 3.32
N PRO A 290 13.13 -11.24 3.69
CA PRO A 290 14.56 -11.52 3.63
C PRO A 290 15.00 -12.65 4.56
N GLN A 291 14.22 -12.95 5.61
CA GLN A 291 14.47 -14.07 6.53
C GLN A 291 14.08 -15.42 5.91
N GLU A 292 13.18 -15.43 4.95
CA GLU A 292 12.67 -16.65 4.31
C GLU A 292 13.34 -16.89 2.96
N LYS A 293 14.65 -17.12 2.99
CA LYS A 293 15.37 -17.51 1.79
C LYS A 293 15.14 -19.01 1.51
N PRO A 294 14.81 -19.38 0.27
CA PRO A 294 14.75 -20.80 -0.07
C PRO A 294 16.13 -21.43 0.11
N ILE A 295 16.18 -22.57 0.81
CA ILE A 295 17.43 -23.32 1.04
C ILE A 295 17.90 -24.01 -0.25
N LEU A 296 16.93 -24.46 -1.05
CA LEU A 296 17.15 -25.11 -2.35
C LEU A 296 16.20 -24.50 -3.39
N ALA A 297 16.55 -24.59 -4.67
CA ALA A 297 15.67 -24.15 -5.77
C ALA A 297 14.29 -24.84 -5.75
N THR A 298 14.21 -26.04 -5.17
CA THR A 298 12.97 -26.82 -5.01
C THR A 298 12.19 -26.46 -3.74
N ASP A 299 12.72 -25.57 -2.86
CA ASP A 299 12.04 -25.17 -1.65
C ASP A 299 10.90 -24.19 -1.94
N THR A 300 9.70 -24.71 -1.97
CA THR A 300 8.48 -23.94 -2.25
C THR A 300 7.79 -23.41 -0.98
N ARG A 301 8.34 -23.60 0.23
CA ARG A 301 7.74 -23.15 1.49
C ARG A 301 7.48 -21.65 1.52
N PRO A 302 8.43 -20.76 1.14
CA PRO A 302 8.19 -19.33 1.13
C PRO A 302 7.04 -18.93 0.20
N LYS A 303 6.95 -19.53 -0.99
CA LYS A 303 5.86 -19.30 -1.95
C LYS A 303 4.50 -19.75 -1.40
N ARG A 304 4.45 -20.89 -0.70
CA ARG A 304 3.21 -21.39 -0.08
C ARG A 304 2.76 -20.47 1.04
N LYS A 305 3.67 -20.02 1.90
CA LYS A 305 3.37 -19.10 2.98
C LYS A 305 2.83 -17.78 2.43
N ALA A 306 3.52 -17.18 1.48
CA ALA A 306 3.06 -15.95 0.84
C ALA A 306 1.68 -16.09 0.20
N ARG A 307 1.40 -17.22 -0.47
CA ARG A 307 0.08 -17.49 -1.03
C ARG A 307 -0.99 -17.61 0.07
N GLN A 308 -0.68 -18.26 1.19
CA GLN A 308 -1.59 -18.38 2.32
C GLN A 308 -1.87 -17.02 2.97
N GLU A 309 -0.86 -16.17 3.15
CA GLU A 309 -1.02 -14.80 3.65
C GLU A 309 -1.94 -13.97 2.73
N LEU A 310 -1.72 -14.03 1.41
CA LEU A 310 -2.62 -13.35 0.46
C LEU A 310 -4.05 -13.89 0.53
N MET A 311 -4.20 -15.21 0.56
CA MET A 311 -5.53 -15.84 0.62
C MET A 311 -6.24 -15.52 1.94
N ALA A 312 -5.53 -15.41 3.04
CA ALA A 312 -6.06 -14.98 4.32
C ALA A 312 -6.57 -13.53 4.25
N ALA A 313 -5.78 -12.61 3.71
CA ALA A 313 -6.20 -11.23 3.51
C ALA A 313 -7.45 -11.09 2.63
N LEU A 314 -7.58 -11.96 1.63
CA LEU A 314 -8.76 -12.05 0.78
C LEU A 314 -9.93 -12.82 1.41
N GLY A 315 -9.75 -13.47 2.58
CA GLY A 315 -10.78 -14.31 3.22
C GLY A 315 -11.23 -15.49 2.35
N ILE A 316 -10.27 -16.19 1.70
CA ILE A 316 -10.50 -17.38 0.85
C ILE A 316 -9.61 -18.56 1.27
N GLU A 317 -9.24 -18.62 2.54
CA GLU A 317 -8.39 -19.68 3.10
C GLU A 317 -9.00 -21.07 2.88
N GLY A 318 -8.16 -22.10 2.90
CA GLY A 318 -8.56 -23.48 2.70
C GLY A 318 -8.86 -23.86 1.24
N SER A 319 -8.70 -22.91 0.30
CA SER A 319 -8.92 -23.13 -1.12
C SER A 319 -7.64 -23.15 -1.97
N GLU A 320 -6.47 -23.41 -1.37
CA GLU A 320 -5.14 -23.29 -2.02
C GLU A 320 -5.04 -24.14 -3.29
N LYS A 321 -5.59 -25.35 -3.27
CA LYS A 321 -5.57 -26.24 -4.44
C LYS A 321 -6.40 -25.71 -5.59
N LYS A 322 -7.55 -25.08 -5.27
CA LYS A 322 -8.51 -24.54 -6.26
C LYS A 322 -7.93 -23.34 -7.02
N TYR A 323 -7.14 -22.51 -6.36
CA TYR A 323 -6.66 -21.23 -6.93
C TYR A 323 -5.17 -21.22 -7.26
N ARG A 324 -4.47 -22.35 -7.09
CA ARG A 324 -3.03 -22.45 -7.25
C ARG A 324 -2.53 -22.02 -8.64
N ASP A 325 -3.30 -22.28 -9.64
CA ASP A 325 -2.99 -21.96 -11.04
C ASP A 325 -3.31 -20.51 -11.44
N ARG A 326 -3.93 -19.74 -10.53
CA ARG A 326 -4.29 -18.33 -10.74
C ARG A 326 -3.62 -17.37 -9.76
N ILE A 327 -2.93 -17.89 -8.74
CA ILE A 327 -2.18 -17.09 -7.76
C ILE A 327 -0.70 -17.43 -7.92
N PHE A 328 0.02 -16.56 -8.61
CA PHE A 328 1.46 -16.66 -8.80
C PHE A 328 2.19 -15.86 -7.72
N VAL A 329 3.34 -16.34 -7.27
CA VAL A 329 4.12 -15.69 -6.22
C VAL A 329 5.58 -15.60 -6.62
N ALA A 330 6.13 -14.39 -6.64
CA ALA A 330 7.55 -14.10 -6.74
C ALA A 330 8.09 -13.73 -5.35
N VAL A 331 9.01 -14.53 -4.81
CA VAL A 331 9.58 -14.32 -3.48
C VAL A 331 10.92 -13.62 -3.60
N ASN A 332 11.10 -12.52 -2.84
CA ASN A 332 12.36 -11.75 -2.79
C ASN A 332 12.91 -11.42 -4.20
N SER A 333 11.98 -11.06 -5.12
CA SER A 333 12.31 -10.74 -6.50
C SER A 333 13.04 -9.40 -6.61
N GLU A 334 13.77 -9.24 -7.71
CA GLU A 334 14.42 -7.98 -8.08
C GLU A 334 13.49 -7.03 -8.86
N MET A 335 12.17 -7.27 -8.80
CA MET A 335 11.21 -6.38 -9.42
C MET A 335 11.32 -4.96 -8.85
N PHE A 336 11.26 -3.98 -9.72
CA PHE A 336 11.45 -2.56 -9.49
C PHE A 336 12.87 -2.16 -9.02
N PRO A 337 13.29 -0.94 -9.28
CA PRO A 337 14.60 -0.44 -8.88
C PRO A 337 14.84 -0.54 -7.38
N GLU A 338 16.07 -0.81 -6.99
CA GLU A 338 16.49 -0.90 -5.60
C GLU A 338 17.67 0.03 -5.37
N ARG A 339 17.55 0.91 -4.38
CA ARG A 339 18.68 1.66 -3.83
C ARG A 339 19.07 1.07 -2.49
N ARG A 340 20.28 0.57 -2.39
CA ARG A 340 20.84 0.15 -1.11
C ARG A 340 21.41 1.38 -0.42
N ASN A 341 20.92 1.69 0.79
CA ASN A 341 21.57 2.67 1.64
C ASN A 341 22.97 2.12 1.96
N ASN A 342 23.99 2.77 1.42
CA ASN A 342 25.40 2.50 1.76
C ASN A 342 25.71 2.93 3.17
#